data_b10cb0a8e4de91b100043de613dcdec5
#
_entry.id   b10cb0a8e4de91b100043de613dcdec5
#
_cell.length_a   1.000
_cell.length_b   1.000
_cell.length_c   1.000
_cell.angle_alpha   90.00
_cell.angle_beta   90.00
_cell.angle_gamma   90.00
#
_symmetry.space_group_name_H-M   'P 1'
#
loop_
_entity.id
_entity.type
_entity.pdbx_description
1 polymer ?
#
loop_
_entity_poly.entity_id
_entity_poly.type
_entity_poly.pdbx_seq_one_letter_code
_entity_poly.pdbx_strand_id
1 'polypeptide(L)'
;DTIVDPVPMNGGIINGNTRLGFDSLKRPVVSYHKFDQKGNTQIYNARLEEGRWAIYQASDWDYRWEFSGGGTIIFEIGLSGVSPHGEGTLRQTYTHKKYGSGAWLLDEKDLRVLSPLKLPPAYPPELGKVESTFEDMAIRRASDSGTSGESGVRYFLQWETLPQNRDKPRKGAPPPPSLLRVVKMKGAE
;
A
#
# COMPACT_ATOMS: atom_id res chain seq x y z
N ASP A 1 7.36 22.56 -13.81
CA ASP A 1 8.27 21.41 -13.91
C ASP A 1 7.49 20.11 -13.81
N THR A 2 7.74 19.18 -14.71
CA THR A 2 7.06 17.87 -14.75
C THR A 2 7.78 16.79 -13.93
N ILE A 3 9.01 17.06 -13.48
CA ILE A 3 9.79 16.14 -12.67
C ILE A 3 9.43 16.36 -11.20
N VAL A 4 8.81 15.35 -10.59
CA VAL A 4 8.42 15.38 -9.17
C VAL A 4 9.64 15.29 -8.26
N ASP A 5 10.50 14.30 -8.51
CA ASP A 5 11.72 14.03 -7.74
C ASP A 5 12.75 13.36 -8.66
N PRO A 6 13.93 13.94 -8.87
CA PRO A 6 14.96 13.37 -9.73
C PRO A 6 15.72 12.22 -9.04
N VAL A 7 14.99 11.14 -8.69
CA VAL A 7 15.61 9.96 -8.06
C VAL A 7 16.58 9.29 -9.02
N PRO A 8 17.87 9.15 -8.68
CA PRO A 8 18.86 8.53 -9.56
C PRO A 8 18.62 7.02 -9.72
N MET A 9 19.26 6.43 -10.71
CA MET A 9 19.31 4.96 -10.85
C MET A 9 19.86 4.35 -9.55
N ASN A 10 19.24 3.25 -9.09
CA ASN A 10 19.52 2.61 -7.80
C ASN A 10 19.17 3.46 -6.57
N GLY A 11 18.38 4.52 -6.73
CA GLY A 11 17.91 5.37 -5.63
C GLY A 11 16.76 4.78 -4.80
N GLY A 12 16.38 3.53 -5.05
CA GLY A 12 15.40 2.82 -4.21
C GLY A 12 13.94 3.07 -4.57
N ILE A 13 13.64 3.61 -5.76
CA ILE A 13 12.27 3.68 -6.29
C ILE A 13 11.99 2.48 -7.18
N ILE A 14 10.80 1.91 -7.09
CA ILE A 14 10.33 0.86 -8.00
C ILE A 14 9.01 1.30 -8.64
N ASN A 15 8.85 1.02 -9.94
CA ASN A 15 7.60 1.23 -10.64
C ASN A 15 6.46 0.41 -10.00
N GLY A 16 5.24 0.87 -10.14
CA GLY A 16 4.06 0.22 -9.58
C GLY A 16 3.83 0.48 -8.08
N ASN A 17 4.75 1.12 -7.38
CA ASN A 17 4.58 1.52 -5.98
C ASN A 17 4.56 3.05 -5.79
N THR A 18 4.08 3.76 -6.79
CA THR A 18 3.79 5.18 -6.73
C THR A 18 2.28 5.38 -6.67
N ARG A 19 1.81 6.30 -5.85
CA ARG A 19 0.38 6.57 -5.66
C ARG A 19 0.11 8.05 -5.80
N LEU A 20 -1.04 8.36 -6.39
CA LEU A 20 -1.58 9.71 -6.43
C LEU A 20 -2.69 9.83 -5.38
N GLY A 21 -2.63 10.87 -4.59
CA GLY A 21 -3.66 11.28 -3.65
C GLY A 21 -3.95 12.76 -3.80
N PHE A 22 -4.88 13.26 -3.02
CA PHE A 22 -5.26 14.68 -3.02
C PHE A 22 -5.44 15.17 -1.59
N ASP A 23 -5.05 16.40 -1.35
CA ASP A 23 -5.34 17.09 -0.10
C ASP A 23 -6.78 17.70 -0.10
N SER A 24 -7.18 18.40 0.95
CA SER A 24 -8.51 18.99 1.07
C SER A 24 -8.77 20.08 0.04
N LEU A 25 -7.74 20.76 -0.44
CA LEU A 25 -7.79 21.78 -1.50
C LEU A 25 -7.72 21.17 -2.90
N LYS A 26 -7.78 19.83 -3.03
CA LYS A 26 -7.64 19.10 -4.30
C LYS A 26 -6.28 19.26 -4.99
N ARG A 27 -5.24 19.65 -4.26
CA ARG A 27 -3.89 19.65 -4.80
C ARG A 27 -3.37 18.22 -4.88
N PRO A 28 -2.73 17.82 -5.98
CA PRO A 28 -2.19 16.46 -6.12
C PRO A 28 -0.99 16.26 -5.18
N VAL A 29 -0.97 15.08 -4.55
CA VAL A 29 0.15 14.60 -3.74
C VAL A 29 0.61 13.27 -4.30
N VAL A 30 1.86 13.19 -4.71
CA VAL A 30 2.49 11.96 -5.19
C VAL A 30 3.20 11.29 -4.02
N SER A 31 2.80 10.07 -3.71
CA SER A 31 3.38 9.25 -2.65
C SER A 31 4.21 8.12 -3.25
N TYR A 32 5.44 7.94 -2.79
CA TYR A 32 6.39 6.95 -3.29
C TYR A 32 7.41 6.59 -2.22
N HIS A 33 8.28 5.64 -2.50
CA HIS A 33 9.42 5.32 -1.64
C HIS A 33 10.73 5.49 -2.39
N LYS A 34 11.78 5.85 -1.67
CA LYS A 34 13.16 5.87 -2.12
C LYS A 34 14.10 5.70 -0.94
N PHE A 35 15.39 5.55 -1.23
CA PHE A 35 16.40 5.55 -0.16
C PHE A 35 16.63 6.96 0.38
N ASP A 36 16.80 7.05 1.69
CA ASP A 36 17.30 8.24 2.36
C ASP A 36 18.83 8.34 2.25
N GLN A 37 19.41 9.34 2.89
CA GLN A 37 20.86 9.55 2.89
C GLN A 37 21.65 8.42 3.59
N LYS A 38 21.00 7.64 4.47
CA LYS A 38 21.59 6.49 5.16
C LYS A 38 21.44 5.20 4.34
N GLY A 39 20.73 5.25 3.21
CA GLY A 39 20.43 4.10 2.38
C GLY A 39 19.22 3.28 2.83
N ASN A 40 18.46 3.74 3.81
CA ASN A 40 17.22 3.11 4.26
C ASN A 40 16.06 3.50 3.35
N THR A 41 15.08 2.61 3.21
CA THR A 41 13.89 2.88 2.40
C THR A 41 12.86 3.66 3.21
N GLN A 42 12.51 4.85 2.72
CA GLN A 42 11.52 5.72 3.35
C GLN A 42 10.36 5.99 2.41
N ILE A 43 9.17 6.29 2.98
CA ILE A 43 8.04 6.84 2.24
C ILE A 43 8.18 8.36 2.19
N TYR A 44 7.93 8.89 0.99
CA TYR A 44 7.92 10.32 0.71
C TYR A 44 6.57 10.74 0.11
N ASN A 45 6.17 11.95 0.41
CA ASN A 45 5.03 12.62 -0.18
C ASN A 45 5.53 13.90 -0.85
N ALA A 46 5.21 14.08 -2.12
CA ALA A 46 5.55 15.28 -2.88
C ALA A 46 4.27 16.02 -3.27
N ARG A 47 4.21 17.33 -3.00
CA ARG A 47 3.09 18.21 -3.36
C ARG A 47 3.60 19.39 -4.17
N LEU A 48 2.84 19.76 -5.20
CA LEU A 48 3.15 20.95 -5.99
C LEU A 48 2.75 22.21 -5.19
N GLU A 49 3.73 23.02 -4.84
CA GLU A 49 3.58 24.26 -4.07
C GLU A 49 4.27 25.40 -4.82
N GLU A 50 3.54 26.47 -5.10
CA GLU A 50 4.07 27.66 -5.79
C GLU A 50 4.87 27.33 -7.07
N GLY A 51 4.40 26.34 -7.83
CA GLY A 51 5.04 25.89 -9.08
C GLY A 51 6.26 24.98 -8.92
N ARG A 52 6.57 24.54 -7.71
CA ARG A 52 7.68 23.61 -7.41
C ARG A 52 7.18 22.43 -6.60
N TRP A 53 7.82 21.28 -6.77
CA TRP A 53 7.54 20.10 -5.94
C TRP A 53 8.27 20.21 -4.60
N ALA A 54 7.50 20.29 -3.53
CA ALA A 54 7.99 20.16 -2.16
C ALA A 54 7.91 18.69 -1.75
N ILE A 55 9.03 18.13 -1.25
CA ILE A 55 9.18 16.71 -0.94
C ILE A 55 9.32 16.56 0.57
N TYR A 56 8.46 15.72 1.15
CA TYR A 56 8.38 15.49 2.58
C TYR A 56 8.59 14.01 2.89
N GLN A 57 9.50 13.70 3.80
CA GLN A 57 9.69 12.33 4.29
C GLN A 57 8.65 12.01 5.36
N ALA A 58 7.89 10.92 5.17
CA ALA A 58 6.83 10.50 6.07
C ALA A 58 7.27 9.40 7.06
N SER A 59 8.25 8.58 6.72
CA SER A 59 8.75 7.52 7.60
C SER A 59 10.20 7.78 8.05
N ASP A 60 10.58 7.12 9.16
CA ASP A 60 11.97 7.09 9.66
C ASP A 60 12.28 5.66 10.09
N TRP A 61 12.44 4.78 9.09
CA TRP A 61 12.68 3.36 9.28
C TRP A 61 14.15 3.00 9.17
N ASP A 62 14.62 2.15 10.06
CA ASP A 62 15.91 1.47 9.94
C ASP A 62 15.72 0.17 9.15
N TYR A 63 15.48 0.33 7.84
CA TYR A 63 15.25 -0.78 6.94
C TYR A 63 15.54 -0.41 5.49
N ARG A 64 16.35 -1.23 4.82
CA ARG A 64 16.61 -1.14 3.40
C ARG A 64 15.87 -2.26 2.65
N TRP A 65 14.90 -1.90 1.82
CA TRP A 65 14.32 -2.84 0.89
C TRP A 65 15.21 -2.95 -0.34
N GLU A 66 15.98 -4.03 -0.37
CA GLU A 66 16.85 -4.32 -1.51
C GLU A 66 16.08 -5.15 -2.54
N PHE A 67 15.93 -4.64 -3.74
CA PHE A 67 15.26 -5.32 -4.83
C PHE A 67 16.15 -5.31 -6.09
N SER A 68 16.58 -6.49 -6.49
CA SER A 68 17.43 -6.70 -7.66
C SER A 68 17.17 -8.09 -8.27
N GLY A 69 17.73 -8.33 -9.46
CA GLY A 69 17.63 -9.61 -10.14
C GLY A 69 16.31 -9.80 -10.91
N GLY A 70 16.13 -11.00 -11.48
CA GLY A 70 14.99 -11.33 -12.31
C GLY A 70 13.75 -11.80 -11.55
N GLY A 71 12.62 -11.90 -12.28
CA GLY A 71 11.32 -12.30 -11.77
C GLY A 71 10.55 -11.16 -11.12
N THR A 72 9.27 -11.39 -10.83
CA THR A 72 8.40 -10.41 -10.18
C THR A 72 8.93 -10.02 -8.81
N ILE A 73 9.15 -8.73 -8.59
CA ILE A 73 9.62 -8.21 -7.30
C ILE A 73 8.49 -8.32 -6.26
N ILE A 74 8.81 -8.93 -5.13
CA ILE A 74 7.90 -8.98 -3.98
C ILE A 74 7.99 -7.66 -3.24
N PHE A 75 6.87 -6.97 -3.10
CA PHE A 75 6.83 -5.70 -2.38
C PHE A 75 6.92 -5.93 -0.87
N GLU A 76 8.00 -5.44 -0.27
CA GLU A 76 8.22 -5.47 1.17
C GLU A 76 7.69 -4.21 1.86
N ILE A 77 7.50 -3.14 1.11
CA ILE A 77 6.87 -1.89 1.53
C ILE A 77 5.78 -1.54 0.54
N GLY A 78 4.57 -1.33 1.05
CA GLY A 78 3.42 -0.82 0.30
C GLY A 78 2.95 0.49 0.89
N LEU A 79 2.28 1.30 0.08
CA LEU A 79 1.74 2.59 0.53
C LEU A 79 0.46 2.93 -0.22
N SER A 80 -0.40 3.73 0.40
CA SER A 80 -1.51 4.42 -0.28
C SER A 80 -1.10 5.84 -0.68
N GLY A 81 -1.87 6.47 -1.57
CA GLY A 81 -1.90 7.92 -1.64
C GLY A 81 -2.47 8.52 -0.37
N VAL A 82 -2.26 9.82 -0.19
CA VAL A 82 -2.90 10.56 0.91
C VAL A 82 -4.36 10.86 0.58
N SER A 83 -5.18 11.02 1.61
CA SER A 83 -6.58 11.49 1.48
C SER A 83 -6.97 12.32 2.69
N PRO A 84 -7.88 13.32 2.54
CA PRO A 84 -8.36 14.12 3.66
C PRO A 84 -8.93 13.28 4.81
N HIS A 85 -8.63 13.68 6.05
CA HIS A 85 -9.10 13.04 7.27
C HIS A 85 -9.32 14.06 8.40
N GLY A 86 -10.47 14.69 8.37
CA GLY A 86 -10.77 15.81 9.26
C GLY A 86 -10.18 17.14 8.79
N GLU A 87 -10.32 18.18 9.59
CA GLU A 87 -9.83 19.52 9.27
C GLU A 87 -8.30 19.59 9.42
N GLY A 88 -7.64 20.09 8.37
CA GLY A 88 -6.18 20.30 8.36
C GLY A 88 -5.34 19.02 8.46
N THR A 89 -5.95 17.85 8.25
CA THR A 89 -5.23 16.59 8.36
C THR A 89 -5.52 15.65 7.19
N LEU A 90 -4.52 14.81 6.88
CA LEU A 90 -4.62 13.76 5.88
C LEU A 90 -4.34 12.40 6.53
N ARG A 91 -4.81 11.34 5.88
CA ARG A 91 -4.44 9.97 6.23
C ARG A 91 -3.63 9.33 5.13
N GLN A 92 -2.73 8.43 5.51
CA GLN A 92 -1.98 7.56 4.62
C GLN A 92 -1.81 6.20 5.26
N THR A 93 -1.99 5.12 4.50
CA THR A 93 -1.74 3.75 4.97
C THR A 93 -0.44 3.21 4.39
N TYR A 94 0.16 2.28 5.12
CA TYR A 94 1.35 1.56 4.68
C TYR A 94 1.31 0.09 5.09
N THR A 95 2.07 -0.72 4.37
CA THR A 95 2.47 -2.06 4.78
C THR A 95 3.98 -2.13 4.79
N HIS A 96 4.56 -2.85 5.74
CA HIS A 96 6.02 -2.97 5.85
C HIS A 96 6.40 -4.34 6.41
N LYS A 97 7.32 -5.03 5.75
CA LYS A 97 7.75 -6.38 6.11
C LYS A 97 8.26 -6.50 7.56
N LYS A 98 9.02 -5.51 8.02
CA LYS A 98 9.60 -5.50 9.38
C LYS A 98 8.67 -4.85 10.42
N TYR A 99 7.95 -3.78 10.04
CA TYR A 99 7.17 -2.96 10.98
C TYR A 99 5.65 -3.19 10.88
N GLY A 100 5.21 -4.15 10.05
CA GLY A 100 3.80 -4.47 9.91
C GLY A 100 3.01 -3.45 9.08
N SER A 101 1.70 -3.44 9.26
CA SER A 101 0.80 -2.54 8.54
C SER A 101 0.26 -1.49 9.50
N GLY A 102 0.08 -0.26 8.99
CA GLY A 102 -0.43 0.84 9.78
C GLY A 102 -1.02 1.96 8.95
N ALA A 103 -1.45 2.97 9.64
CA ALA A 103 -1.87 4.23 9.05
C ALA A 103 -1.29 5.40 9.84
N TRP A 104 -1.10 6.52 9.17
CA TRP A 104 -0.68 7.78 9.76
C TRP A 104 -1.72 8.86 9.56
N LEU A 105 -1.85 9.69 10.57
CA LEU A 105 -2.41 11.02 10.48
C LEU A 105 -1.27 11.98 10.13
N LEU A 106 -1.44 12.73 9.04
CA LEU A 106 -0.47 13.69 8.56
C LEU A 106 -0.99 15.11 8.76
N ASP A 107 -0.12 16.04 9.09
CA ASP A 107 -0.42 17.46 8.99
C ASP A 107 -0.58 17.85 7.51
N GLU A 108 -1.68 18.46 7.15
CA GLU A 108 -1.92 18.85 5.76
C GLU A 108 -0.99 19.97 5.29
N LYS A 109 -0.44 20.78 6.20
CA LYS A 109 0.42 21.90 5.86
C LYS A 109 1.77 21.44 5.30
N ASP A 110 2.42 20.50 5.99
CA ASP A 110 3.79 20.07 5.69
C ASP A 110 3.92 18.55 5.49
N LEU A 111 2.81 17.82 5.36
CA LEU A 111 2.70 16.39 5.12
C LEU A 111 3.48 15.53 6.14
N ARG A 112 3.83 16.11 7.31
CA ARG A 112 4.53 15.44 8.38
C ARG A 112 3.59 14.51 9.15
N VAL A 113 4.10 13.37 9.56
CA VAL A 113 3.36 12.45 10.45
C VAL A 113 3.16 13.08 11.82
N LEU A 114 1.90 13.25 12.20
CA LEU A 114 1.50 13.72 13.53
C LEU A 114 1.41 12.56 14.53
N SER A 115 0.78 11.47 14.11
CA SER A 115 0.57 10.30 14.96
C SER A 115 0.19 9.05 14.15
N PRO A 116 0.34 7.85 14.72
CA PRO A 116 -0.32 6.66 14.21
C PRO A 116 -1.85 6.87 14.23
N LEU A 117 -2.52 6.41 13.17
CA LEU A 117 -3.98 6.42 13.04
C LEU A 117 -4.51 4.99 13.16
N LYS A 118 -5.37 4.75 14.14
CA LYS A 118 -6.02 3.45 14.30
C LYS A 118 -7.20 3.36 13.34
N LEU A 119 -7.11 2.47 12.36
CA LEU A 119 -8.20 2.17 11.44
C LEU A 119 -8.93 0.90 11.90
N PRO A 120 -10.25 0.82 11.68
CA PRO A 120 -10.97 -0.43 11.88
C PRO A 120 -10.43 -1.49 10.89
N PRO A 121 -10.52 -2.78 11.21
CA PRO A 121 -10.16 -3.85 10.29
C PRO A 121 -10.90 -3.71 8.96
N ALA A 122 -10.17 -3.82 7.86
CA ALA A 122 -10.75 -3.69 6.51
C ALA A 122 -11.73 -4.83 6.18
N TYR A 123 -11.60 -5.96 6.88
CA TYR A 123 -12.40 -7.18 6.71
C TYR A 123 -12.69 -7.82 8.06
N PRO A 124 -13.85 -8.47 8.22
CA PRO A 124 -14.14 -9.28 9.38
C PRO A 124 -13.09 -10.40 9.57
N PRO A 125 -12.71 -10.74 10.82
CA PRO A 125 -11.66 -11.74 11.09
C PRO A 125 -11.93 -13.11 10.47
N GLU A 126 -13.18 -13.53 10.38
CA GLU A 126 -13.59 -14.81 9.80
C GLU A 126 -13.23 -14.95 8.32
N LEU A 127 -13.17 -13.85 7.58
CA LEU A 127 -12.74 -13.85 6.18
C LEU A 127 -11.21 -14.00 6.03
N GLY A 128 -10.47 -13.94 7.12
CA GLY A 128 -9.02 -14.15 7.14
C GLY A 128 -8.60 -15.60 7.34
N LYS A 129 -9.53 -16.50 7.64
CA LYS A 129 -9.22 -17.90 7.91
C LYS A 129 -8.95 -18.67 6.61
N VAL A 130 -7.77 -19.29 6.52
CA VAL A 130 -7.42 -20.23 5.45
C VAL A 130 -8.11 -21.57 5.74
N GLU A 131 -8.80 -22.11 4.75
CA GLU A 131 -9.50 -23.40 4.83
C GLU A 131 -8.65 -24.56 4.31
N SER A 132 -7.71 -24.26 3.40
CA SER A 132 -6.81 -25.26 2.83
C SER A 132 -5.92 -25.87 3.91
N THR A 133 -5.72 -27.20 3.82
CA THR A 133 -4.71 -27.91 4.64
C THR A 133 -3.34 -27.96 3.97
N PHE A 134 -3.22 -27.44 2.75
CA PHE A 134 -1.94 -27.34 2.04
C PHE A 134 -1.09 -26.24 2.68
N GLU A 135 0.18 -26.55 2.93
CA GLU A 135 1.11 -25.63 3.60
C GLU A 135 1.30 -24.34 2.81
N ASP A 136 1.54 -23.23 3.52
CA ASP A 136 1.79 -21.89 2.99
C ASP A 136 0.65 -21.25 2.18
N MET A 137 -0.54 -21.82 2.17
CA MET A 137 -1.69 -21.15 1.53
C MET A 137 -2.08 -19.88 2.29
N ALA A 138 -2.42 -18.84 1.54
CA ALA A 138 -2.81 -17.55 2.07
C ALA A 138 -4.03 -16.98 1.34
N ILE A 139 -4.84 -16.21 2.05
CA ILE A 139 -5.97 -15.48 1.47
C ILE A 139 -5.46 -14.39 0.53
N ARG A 140 -6.02 -14.36 -0.68
CA ARG A 140 -5.89 -13.26 -1.63
C ARG A 140 -7.23 -12.64 -1.89
N ARG A 141 -7.21 -11.33 -2.12
CA ARG A 141 -8.40 -10.54 -2.47
C ARG A 141 -8.10 -9.63 -3.63
N ALA A 142 -9.07 -9.51 -4.54
CA ALA A 142 -9.10 -8.45 -5.54
C ALA A 142 -10.17 -7.44 -5.14
N SER A 143 -9.80 -6.16 -5.17
CA SER A 143 -10.71 -5.08 -4.86
C SER A 143 -11.78 -4.93 -5.92
N ASP A 144 -12.97 -4.52 -5.51
CA ASP A 144 -13.99 -3.99 -6.38
C ASP A 144 -13.48 -2.70 -7.06
N SER A 145 -13.63 -2.60 -8.36
CA SER A 145 -13.28 -1.42 -9.16
C SER A 145 -14.52 -0.62 -9.62
N GLY A 146 -15.70 -1.04 -9.22
CA GLY A 146 -16.97 -0.42 -9.57
C GLY A 146 -17.76 0.04 -8.35
N THR A 147 -19.01 0.44 -8.59
CA THR A 147 -20.00 0.75 -7.57
C THR A 147 -21.11 -0.31 -7.55
N SER A 148 -21.52 -0.74 -6.37
CA SER A 148 -22.57 -1.74 -6.22
C SER A 148 -24.00 -1.20 -6.46
N GLY A 149 -24.17 0.11 -6.56
CA GLY A 149 -25.46 0.78 -6.55
C GLY A 149 -26.15 0.84 -5.18
N GLU A 150 -25.64 0.11 -4.18
CA GLU A 150 -26.10 0.13 -2.79
C GLU A 150 -25.12 0.89 -1.91
N SER A 151 -25.56 1.90 -1.17
CA SER A 151 -24.70 2.66 -0.25
C SER A 151 -24.10 1.75 0.82
N GLY A 152 -22.78 1.90 1.08
CA GLY A 152 -22.07 1.12 2.07
C GLY A 152 -21.85 -0.35 1.71
N VAL A 153 -22.27 -0.80 0.53
CA VAL A 153 -22.04 -2.17 0.06
C VAL A 153 -20.86 -2.21 -0.89
N ARG A 154 -19.97 -3.15 -0.66
CA ARG A 154 -18.85 -3.45 -1.55
C ARG A 154 -18.79 -4.95 -1.86
N TYR A 155 -18.28 -5.29 -3.02
CA TYR A 155 -17.99 -6.65 -3.43
C TYR A 155 -16.48 -6.81 -3.61
N PHE A 156 -16.00 -8.02 -3.39
CA PHE A 156 -14.62 -8.37 -3.72
C PHE A 156 -14.51 -9.87 -3.99
N LEU A 157 -13.50 -10.22 -4.77
CA LEU A 157 -13.13 -11.61 -4.98
C LEU A 157 -12.17 -12.06 -3.87
N GLN A 158 -12.37 -13.29 -3.39
CA GLN A 158 -11.48 -13.92 -2.41
C GLN A 158 -11.17 -15.35 -2.84
N TRP A 159 -9.90 -15.73 -2.74
CA TRP A 159 -9.43 -17.09 -2.99
C TRP A 159 -8.20 -17.38 -2.12
N GLU A 160 -7.81 -18.65 -2.06
CA GLU A 160 -6.58 -19.07 -1.41
C GLU A 160 -5.53 -19.41 -2.45
N THR A 161 -4.28 -19.08 -2.18
CA THR A 161 -3.17 -19.35 -3.08
C THR A 161 -1.85 -19.35 -2.33
N LEU A 162 -0.86 -19.97 -2.94
CA LEU A 162 0.52 -19.84 -2.47
C LEU A 162 1.05 -18.41 -2.66
N PRO A 163 1.95 -17.95 -1.80
CA PRO A 163 2.56 -16.62 -1.93
C PRO A 163 3.38 -16.50 -3.22
N GLN A 164 3.69 -15.27 -3.62
CA GLN A 164 4.57 -14.99 -4.75
C GLN A 164 5.96 -15.59 -4.51
N ASN A 165 6.59 -16.11 -5.57
CA ASN A 165 7.91 -16.73 -5.52
C ASN A 165 8.88 -16.21 -6.58
N ARG A 166 8.67 -14.99 -7.07
CA ARG A 166 9.49 -14.33 -8.10
C ARG A 166 9.48 -15.10 -9.44
N ASP A 167 8.33 -15.67 -9.78
CA ASP A 167 8.09 -16.43 -11.02
C ASP A 167 9.02 -17.66 -11.20
N LYS A 168 9.60 -18.15 -10.12
CA LYS A 168 10.42 -19.36 -10.15
C LYS A 168 9.55 -20.62 -10.20
N PRO A 169 9.95 -21.68 -10.92
CA PRO A 169 9.24 -22.95 -10.85
C PRO A 169 9.14 -23.46 -9.42
N ARG A 170 7.96 -23.92 -9.01
CA ARG A 170 7.77 -24.55 -7.71
C ARG A 170 8.15 -26.03 -7.79
N LYS A 171 8.72 -26.53 -6.70
CA LYS A 171 9.00 -27.96 -6.53
C LYS A 171 7.83 -28.61 -5.81
N GLY A 172 7.63 -29.92 -6.08
CA GLY A 172 6.57 -30.72 -5.46
C GLY A 172 5.23 -30.66 -6.19
N ALA A 173 4.21 -31.28 -5.61
CA ALA A 173 2.86 -31.29 -6.14
C ALA A 173 2.23 -29.89 -6.00
N PRO A 174 1.43 -29.44 -6.99
CA PRO A 174 0.67 -28.18 -6.86
C PRO A 174 -0.41 -28.35 -5.77
N PRO A 175 -0.84 -27.24 -5.13
CA PRO A 175 -1.98 -27.30 -4.22
C PRO A 175 -3.26 -27.70 -4.98
N PRO A 176 -4.23 -28.29 -4.29
CA PRO A 176 -5.55 -28.52 -4.88
C PRO A 176 -6.19 -27.18 -5.30
N PRO A 177 -7.10 -27.20 -6.28
CA PRO A 177 -7.83 -26.00 -6.67
C PRO A 177 -8.53 -25.35 -5.47
N SER A 178 -8.39 -24.05 -5.32
CA SER A 178 -9.11 -23.29 -4.31
C SER A 178 -10.40 -22.70 -4.86
N LEU A 179 -11.36 -22.41 -4.00
CA LEU A 179 -12.61 -21.77 -4.40
C LEU A 179 -12.38 -20.28 -4.64
N LEU A 180 -12.86 -19.78 -5.77
CA LEU A 180 -13.00 -18.35 -6.03
C LEU A 180 -14.37 -17.90 -5.52
N ARG A 181 -14.38 -17.02 -4.51
CA ARG A 181 -15.62 -16.53 -3.89
C ARG A 181 -15.84 -15.06 -4.22
N VAL A 182 -17.09 -14.70 -4.53
CA VAL A 182 -17.56 -13.32 -4.50
C VAL A 182 -18.10 -13.05 -3.11
N VAL A 183 -17.54 -12.09 -2.43
CA VAL A 183 -17.98 -11.69 -1.09
C VAL A 183 -18.68 -10.34 -1.17
N LYS A 184 -19.95 -10.30 -0.73
CA LYS A 184 -20.71 -9.06 -0.50
C LYS A 184 -20.49 -8.63 0.94
N MET A 185 -20.06 -7.41 1.16
CA MET A 185 -19.85 -6.85 2.48
C MET A 185 -20.57 -5.52 2.61
N LYS A 186 -21.38 -5.39 3.67
CA LYS A 186 -21.99 -4.12 4.05
C LYS A 186 -21.12 -3.48 5.13
N GLY A 187 -20.64 -2.27 4.88
CA GLY A 187 -19.91 -1.49 5.89
C GLY A 187 -20.81 -1.18 7.06
N ALA A 188 -20.23 -1.04 8.28
CA ALA A 188 -20.94 -0.38 9.36
C ALA A 188 -21.18 1.09 8.92
N GLU A 189 -22.41 1.55 9.09
CA GLU A 189 -22.79 2.95 8.91
C GLU A 189 -22.05 3.84 9.90
#